data_7e03eaa9c7ebbe94bcb0c3d6fe96f46a
#
_entry.id   7e03eaa9c7ebbe94bcb0c3d6fe96f46a
#
_cell.length_a   1.000
_cell.length_b   1.000
_cell.length_c   1.000
_cell.angle_alpha   90.00
_cell.angle_beta   90.00
_cell.angle_gamma   90.00
#
_symmetry.space_group_name_H-M   'P 1'
#
loop_
_entity.id
_entity.type
_entity.pdbx_description
1 polymer ?
#
loop_
_entity_poly.entity_id
_entity_poly.type
_entity_poly.pdbx_seq_one_letter_code
_entity_poly.pdbx_strand_id
1 'polypeptide(L)'
;MSRNTNSSVSRRVNYPLAIFLVLALLLAPLLPVMNVAPAEAANTKPLYTNARNAQLKDLQSLTFRSTSVTVNGKKRALASKEPISIRIEDKSISIKAGCNTLGGQVSLSKGVLRAQTLFSTKMACPEKLMDQDVWLNQMFSSSPKLQIQFLSPKSKVKAAATVLTLTSNLTPALKAGRTVIKMNVYETYGYADTPLGDENSEALVKATCEKLIADKASESDAQFAAEQNALIFRVVSREGEDFPVTLDYRVNRMNVKILGGVVVECTQG
;
A
#
# COMPACT_ATOMS: atom_id res chain seq x y z
N MET A 1 38.46 57.18 -8.98
CA MET A 1 39.54 57.17 -7.96
C MET A 1 39.28 55.96 -7.13
N SER A 2 40.04 54.93 -7.00
CA SER A 2 41.46 54.63 -7.15
C SER A 2 41.63 53.12 -7.43
N ARG A 3 42.49 52.78 -8.33
CA ARG A 3 42.95 51.43 -8.66
C ARG A 3 43.77 50.86 -7.49
N ASN A 4 43.74 49.59 -7.25
CA ASN A 4 44.93 48.88 -6.79
C ASN A 4 44.98 47.46 -7.33
N THR A 5 45.95 47.24 -8.16
CA THR A 5 46.49 46.02 -8.69
C THR A 5 47.46 45.41 -7.68
N ASN A 6 47.37 44.11 -7.41
CA ASN A 6 48.53 43.38 -6.89
C ASN A 6 48.71 42.05 -7.58
N SER A 7 49.75 41.96 -8.36
CA SER A 7 50.37 40.80 -8.93
C SER A 7 51.16 40.02 -7.87
N SER A 8 51.07 38.67 -7.84
CA SER A 8 52.03 37.84 -7.14
C SER A 8 52.52 36.71 -7.99
N VAL A 9 53.75 36.82 -8.25
CA VAL A 9 54.88 36.07 -8.78
C VAL A 9 54.78 34.56 -8.51
N SER A 10 54.82 33.79 -9.61
CA SER A 10 55.10 32.37 -9.65
C SER A 10 56.57 32.10 -9.36
N ARG A 11 56.88 31.26 -8.35
CA ARG A 11 58.18 30.65 -8.19
C ARG A 11 58.14 29.18 -8.64
N ARG A 12 58.83 28.93 -9.74
CA ARG A 12 59.17 27.57 -10.16
C ARG A 12 60.31 27.06 -9.27
N VAL A 13 60.13 25.87 -8.68
CA VAL A 13 61.20 25.12 -8.01
C VAL A 13 61.51 23.92 -8.89
N ASN A 14 62.71 23.90 -9.46
CA ASN A 14 63.30 22.75 -10.18
C ASN A 14 63.91 21.80 -9.15
N TYR A 15 63.58 20.51 -9.27
CA TYR A 15 64.31 19.43 -8.61
C TYR A 15 64.92 18.51 -9.66
N PRO A 16 66.17 18.04 -9.49
CA PRO A 16 66.88 17.23 -10.49
C PRO A 16 66.47 15.76 -10.36
N LEU A 17 66.51 15.10 -11.52
CA LEU A 17 66.43 13.67 -11.72
C LEU A 17 67.46 12.93 -10.86
N ALA A 18 67.02 11.97 -10.07
CA ALA A 18 67.85 10.88 -9.58
C ALA A 18 67.24 9.57 -10.00
N ILE A 19 67.93 8.93 -10.94
CA ILE A 19 67.64 7.58 -11.44
C ILE A 19 68.13 6.58 -10.40
N PHE A 20 67.21 5.83 -9.79
CA PHE A 20 67.55 4.59 -9.09
C PHE A 20 66.78 3.43 -9.73
N LEU A 21 67.54 2.64 -10.50
CA LEU A 21 67.14 1.34 -11.00
C LEU A 21 67.22 0.36 -9.83
N VAL A 22 66.11 -0.06 -9.28
CA VAL A 22 66.02 -1.22 -8.38
C VAL A 22 65.17 -2.29 -9.08
N LEU A 23 65.86 -3.29 -9.56
CA LEU A 23 65.32 -4.52 -10.11
C LEU A 23 64.86 -5.39 -8.91
N ALA A 24 63.57 -5.36 -8.57
CA ALA A 24 63.00 -6.30 -7.63
C ALA A 24 62.02 -7.23 -8.38
N LEU A 25 62.52 -8.43 -8.66
CA LEU A 25 61.65 -9.56 -9.01
C LEU A 25 60.75 -9.87 -7.83
N LEU A 26 59.48 -9.48 -7.90
CA LEU A 26 58.47 -9.96 -6.98
C LEU A 26 57.63 -11.02 -7.71
N LEU A 27 57.82 -12.28 -7.29
CA LEU A 27 56.86 -13.37 -7.53
C LEU A 27 55.53 -12.93 -6.91
N ALA A 28 54.58 -12.46 -7.72
CA ALA A 28 53.19 -12.29 -7.31
C ALA A 28 52.51 -13.67 -7.30
N PRO A 29 51.92 -14.11 -6.18
CA PRO A 29 51.11 -15.32 -6.21
C PRO A 29 49.90 -15.07 -7.12
N LEU A 30 49.71 -15.92 -8.12
CA LEU A 30 48.48 -16.02 -8.92
C LEU A 30 47.33 -16.37 -7.98
N LEU A 31 46.67 -15.36 -7.47
CA LEU A 31 45.35 -15.55 -6.83
C LEU A 31 44.35 -15.92 -7.93
N PRO A 32 43.58 -16.99 -7.76
CA PRO A 32 42.53 -17.31 -8.71
C PRO A 32 41.53 -16.14 -8.73
N VAL A 33 41.39 -15.52 -9.90
CA VAL A 33 40.29 -14.57 -10.15
C VAL A 33 39.00 -15.39 -10.04
N MET A 34 38.36 -15.35 -8.87
CA MET A 34 37.02 -15.85 -8.76
C MET A 34 36.17 -15.00 -9.71
N ASN A 35 35.80 -15.58 -10.85
CA ASN A 35 34.72 -15.06 -11.67
C ASN A 35 33.45 -15.09 -10.82
N VAL A 36 33.17 -13.99 -10.10
CA VAL A 36 31.87 -13.73 -9.53
C VAL A 36 30.98 -13.53 -10.75
N ALA A 37 30.24 -14.58 -11.09
CA ALA A 37 29.18 -14.47 -12.07
C ALA A 37 28.27 -13.28 -11.65
N PRO A 38 27.91 -12.37 -12.58
CA PRO A 38 27.03 -11.29 -12.24
C PRO A 38 25.78 -11.90 -11.64
N ALA A 39 25.42 -11.47 -10.42
CA ALA A 39 24.20 -11.88 -9.78
C ALA A 39 23.07 -11.56 -10.77
N GLU A 40 22.44 -12.61 -11.27
CA GLU A 40 21.30 -12.51 -12.18
C GLU A 40 20.29 -11.56 -11.51
N ALA A 41 20.04 -10.41 -12.13
CA ALA A 41 19.17 -9.38 -11.58
C ALA A 41 17.83 -10.04 -11.28
N ALA A 42 17.58 -10.34 -10.01
CA ALA A 42 16.39 -11.02 -9.57
C ALA A 42 15.20 -10.25 -10.13
N ASN A 43 14.31 -10.94 -10.84
CA ASN A 43 13.10 -10.36 -11.39
C ASN A 43 12.29 -9.72 -10.26
N THR A 44 12.43 -8.40 -10.13
CA THR A 44 11.85 -7.62 -9.02
C THR A 44 10.36 -7.36 -9.18
N LYS A 45 9.75 -7.86 -10.27
CA LYS A 45 8.31 -7.68 -10.50
C LYS A 45 7.52 -8.79 -9.83
N PRO A 46 6.43 -8.43 -9.12
CA PRO A 46 5.53 -9.43 -8.56
C PRO A 46 4.85 -10.23 -9.67
N LEU A 47 4.76 -11.53 -9.45
CA LEU A 47 4.07 -12.45 -10.36
C LEU A 47 2.62 -12.60 -9.90
N TYR A 48 1.66 -12.20 -10.74
CA TYR A 48 0.24 -12.36 -10.49
C TYR A 48 -0.38 -13.44 -11.38
N THR A 49 -1.51 -13.99 -10.93
CA THR A 49 -2.35 -14.86 -11.76
C THR A 49 -2.91 -14.09 -12.96
N ASN A 50 -3.40 -14.81 -13.96
CA ASN A 50 -4.14 -14.19 -15.06
C ASN A 50 -5.36 -13.42 -14.53
N ALA A 51 -5.61 -12.23 -15.09
CA ALA A 51 -6.78 -11.44 -14.73
C ALA A 51 -8.07 -12.17 -15.10
N ARG A 52 -9.00 -12.26 -14.16
CA ARG A 52 -10.34 -12.80 -14.39
C ARG A 52 -11.41 -11.80 -13.94
N ASN A 53 -12.63 -12.00 -14.40
CA ASN A 53 -13.76 -11.22 -13.92
C ASN A 53 -13.93 -11.42 -12.40
N ALA A 54 -14.05 -10.33 -11.66
CA ALA A 54 -14.31 -10.39 -10.24
C ALA A 54 -15.73 -10.94 -9.97
N GLN A 55 -15.86 -11.66 -8.88
CA GLN A 55 -17.12 -12.13 -8.31
C GLN A 55 -17.36 -11.40 -6.99
N LEU A 56 -18.60 -11.30 -6.55
CA LEU A 56 -18.92 -10.58 -5.32
C LEU A 56 -18.18 -11.14 -4.11
N LYS A 57 -18.07 -12.46 -4.01
CA LYS A 57 -17.29 -13.13 -2.96
C LYS A 57 -15.82 -12.78 -2.89
N ASP A 58 -15.23 -12.34 -4.02
CA ASP A 58 -13.81 -11.93 -4.06
C ASP A 58 -13.58 -10.55 -3.44
N LEU A 59 -14.64 -9.79 -3.19
CA LEU A 59 -14.61 -8.40 -2.77
C LEU A 59 -15.16 -8.19 -1.36
N GLN A 60 -15.82 -9.23 -0.81
CA GLN A 60 -16.44 -9.17 0.52
C GLN A 60 -15.41 -8.94 1.60
N SER A 61 -15.75 -8.13 2.58
CA SER A 61 -14.92 -7.84 3.76
C SER A 61 -13.53 -7.28 3.45
N LEU A 62 -13.31 -6.82 2.21
CA LEU A 62 -12.05 -6.23 1.78
C LEU A 62 -12.23 -4.74 1.50
N THR A 63 -11.24 -3.96 1.93
CA THR A 63 -11.11 -2.56 1.52
C THR A 63 -10.00 -2.46 0.47
N PHE A 64 -10.35 -1.93 -0.69
CA PHE A 64 -9.40 -1.69 -1.77
C PHE A 64 -9.04 -0.21 -1.84
N ARG A 65 -7.75 0.10 -1.97
CA ARG A 65 -7.26 1.47 -2.21
C ARG A 65 -6.58 1.58 -3.56
N SER A 66 -6.85 2.69 -4.25
CA SER A 66 -6.26 2.94 -5.57
C SER A 66 -4.76 3.18 -5.48
N THR A 67 -4.03 2.50 -6.35
CA THR A 67 -2.59 2.71 -6.57
C THR A 67 -2.33 3.55 -7.82
N SER A 68 -3.27 3.53 -8.76
CA SER A 68 -3.21 4.38 -9.95
C SER A 68 -4.59 4.65 -10.52
N VAL A 69 -4.76 5.85 -11.06
CA VAL A 69 -5.94 6.28 -11.82
C VAL A 69 -5.47 6.83 -13.15
N THR A 70 -6.02 6.32 -14.24
CA THR A 70 -5.73 6.80 -15.58
C THR A 70 -7.03 7.09 -16.35
N VAL A 71 -7.00 8.13 -17.17
CA VAL A 71 -8.08 8.46 -18.11
C VAL A 71 -7.44 8.56 -19.49
N ASN A 72 -7.92 7.81 -20.45
CA ASN A 72 -7.34 7.70 -21.80
C ASN A 72 -5.83 7.40 -21.77
N GLY A 73 -5.39 6.54 -20.85
CA GLY A 73 -3.99 6.15 -20.66
C GLY A 73 -3.11 7.20 -19.96
N LYS A 74 -3.61 8.39 -19.70
CA LYS A 74 -2.87 9.45 -18.97
C LYS A 74 -3.22 9.41 -17.48
N LYS A 75 -2.21 9.58 -16.61
CA LYS A 75 -2.41 9.64 -15.15
C LYS A 75 -3.36 10.80 -14.81
N ARG A 76 -4.39 10.48 -14.01
CA ARG A 76 -5.28 11.47 -13.39
C ARG A 76 -4.83 11.73 -11.96
N ALA A 77 -4.52 12.98 -11.64
CA ALA A 77 -4.32 13.41 -10.27
C ALA A 77 -5.67 13.44 -9.53
N LEU A 78 -5.69 12.99 -8.29
CA LEU A 78 -6.84 13.13 -7.40
C LEU A 78 -6.79 14.49 -6.72
N ALA A 79 -7.95 15.10 -6.51
CA ALA A 79 -8.08 16.39 -5.83
C ALA A 79 -7.76 16.28 -4.33
N SER A 80 -8.02 15.11 -3.72
CA SER A 80 -7.58 14.78 -2.38
C SER A 80 -6.18 14.13 -2.43
N LYS A 81 -5.43 14.21 -1.33
CA LYS A 81 -4.20 13.42 -1.15
C LYS A 81 -4.51 11.95 -0.88
N GLU A 82 -5.76 11.64 -0.51
CA GLU A 82 -6.20 10.30 -0.18
C GLU A 82 -6.51 9.49 -1.44
N PRO A 83 -6.12 8.20 -1.48
CA PRO A 83 -6.48 7.31 -2.57
C PRO A 83 -7.99 7.04 -2.58
N ILE A 84 -8.52 6.67 -3.75
CA ILE A 84 -9.88 6.14 -3.84
C ILE A 84 -9.95 4.85 -3.03
N SER A 85 -10.87 4.80 -2.08
CA SER A 85 -11.13 3.62 -1.27
C SER A 85 -12.51 3.06 -1.62
N ILE A 86 -12.62 1.76 -1.83
CA ILE A 86 -13.90 1.05 -2.01
C ILE A 86 -13.98 -0.11 -1.06
N ARG A 87 -15.18 -0.34 -0.54
CA ARG A 87 -15.55 -1.50 0.25
C ARG A 87 -16.90 -2.03 -0.24
N ILE A 88 -17.00 -3.33 -0.41
CA ILE A 88 -18.25 -4.00 -0.74
C ILE A 88 -18.56 -4.99 0.37
N GLU A 89 -19.73 -4.87 0.93
CA GLU A 89 -20.25 -5.73 1.98
C GLU A 89 -21.65 -6.17 1.62
N ASP A 90 -21.89 -7.46 1.59
CA ASP A 90 -23.09 -8.07 1.03
C ASP A 90 -23.38 -7.55 -0.39
N LYS A 91 -24.39 -6.70 -0.53
CA LYS A 91 -24.72 -6.03 -1.79
C LYS A 91 -24.60 -4.51 -1.69
N SER A 92 -23.94 -4.01 -0.67
CA SER A 92 -23.73 -2.57 -0.43
C SER A 92 -22.30 -2.18 -0.79
N ILE A 93 -22.14 -1.03 -1.43
CA ILE A 93 -20.82 -0.44 -1.70
C ILE A 93 -20.66 0.87 -0.93
N SER A 94 -19.47 1.09 -0.43
CA SER A 94 -19.00 2.37 0.10
C SER A 94 -17.78 2.82 -0.69
N ILE A 95 -17.78 4.06 -1.17
CA ILE A 95 -16.72 4.65 -1.98
C ILE A 95 -16.31 5.97 -1.34
N LYS A 96 -15.01 6.15 -1.11
CA LYS A 96 -14.47 7.36 -0.51
C LYS A 96 -13.20 7.77 -1.27
N ALA A 97 -13.11 9.05 -1.65
CA ALA A 97 -11.91 9.56 -2.31
C ALA A 97 -11.81 11.08 -2.33
N GLY A 98 -12.69 11.74 -1.64
CA GLY A 98 -12.74 13.19 -1.65
C GLY A 98 -13.35 13.72 -0.36
N CYS A 99 -14.36 14.55 -0.52
CA CYS A 99 -15.11 15.12 0.58
C CYS A 99 -16.16 14.16 1.10
N ASN A 100 -16.97 13.63 0.20
CA ASN A 100 -18.15 12.86 0.52
C ASN A 100 -17.91 11.36 0.39
N THR A 101 -18.72 10.59 1.12
CA THR A 101 -18.81 9.14 0.95
C THR A 101 -19.98 8.84 0.04
N LEU A 102 -19.72 8.07 -1.02
CA LEU A 102 -20.76 7.52 -1.88
C LEU A 102 -21.14 6.13 -1.38
N GLY A 103 -22.42 5.83 -1.33
CA GLY A 103 -22.92 4.53 -0.93
C GLY A 103 -24.11 4.10 -1.78
N GLY A 104 -24.40 2.81 -1.81
CA GLY A 104 -25.56 2.30 -2.53
C GLY A 104 -25.57 0.79 -2.65
N GLN A 105 -26.68 0.27 -3.19
CA GLN A 105 -26.81 -1.15 -3.49
C GLN A 105 -26.16 -1.49 -4.82
N VAL A 106 -25.46 -2.62 -4.87
CA VAL A 106 -24.76 -3.07 -6.06
C VAL A 106 -25.07 -4.52 -6.38
N SER A 107 -24.94 -4.85 -7.66
CA SER A 107 -24.85 -6.22 -8.14
C SER A 107 -23.62 -6.38 -9.01
N LEU A 108 -23.03 -7.58 -8.99
CA LEU A 108 -21.85 -7.91 -9.79
C LEU A 108 -22.15 -9.18 -10.61
N SER A 109 -22.21 -9.02 -11.92
CA SER A 109 -22.44 -10.12 -12.84
C SER A 109 -21.46 -10.08 -13.99
N LYS A 110 -20.79 -11.21 -14.26
CA LYS A 110 -19.76 -11.33 -15.32
C LYS A 110 -18.67 -10.25 -15.24
N GLY A 111 -18.36 -9.83 -14.00
CA GLY A 111 -17.39 -8.75 -13.73
C GLY A 111 -17.91 -7.33 -13.93
N VAL A 112 -19.17 -7.14 -14.28
CA VAL A 112 -19.78 -5.80 -14.43
C VAL A 112 -20.48 -5.43 -13.14
N LEU A 113 -20.02 -4.36 -12.52
CA LEU A 113 -20.60 -3.77 -11.32
C LEU A 113 -21.75 -2.83 -11.72
N ARG A 114 -22.96 -3.10 -11.24
CA ARG A 114 -24.10 -2.22 -11.42
C ARG A 114 -24.51 -1.64 -10.08
N ALA A 115 -24.42 -0.33 -9.96
CA ALA A 115 -25.01 0.42 -8.86
C ALA A 115 -26.42 0.89 -9.26
N GLN A 116 -27.42 0.60 -8.41
CA GLN A 116 -28.80 1.03 -8.71
C GLN A 116 -28.92 2.55 -8.57
N THR A 117 -28.66 3.05 -7.36
CA THR A 117 -28.64 4.47 -7.05
C THR A 117 -27.54 4.70 -6.01
N LEU A 118 -26.60 5.57 -6.34
CA LEU A 118 -25.59 5.98 -5.39
C LEU A 118 -26.08 7.27 -4.68
N PHE A 119 -26.16 7.22 -3.36
CA PHE A 119 -26.34 8.38 -2.53
C PHE A 119 -24.98 8.93 -2.06
N SER A 120 -24.96 10.20 -1.71
CA SER A 120 -23.75 10.87 -1.22
C SER A 120 -24.05 11.57 0.09
N THR A 121 -23.12 11.56 1.04
CA THR A 121 -23.15 12.50 2.15
C THR A 121 -23.09 13.93 1.58
N LYS A 122 -23.60 14.90 2.35
CA LYS A 122 -23.69 16.32 1.90
C LYS A 122 -22.80 17.21 2.76
N MET A 123 -21.49 16.94 2.73
CA MET A 123 -20.52 17.85 3.35
C MET A 123 -20.19 18.98 2.38
N ALA A 124 -20.12 20.22 2.89
CA ALA A 124 -19.64 21.36 2.10
C ALA A 124 -18.10 21.35 2.09
N CYS A 125 -17.53 21.19 0.92
CA CYS A 125 -16.09 21.09 0.73
C CYS A 125 -15.63 22.00 -0.41
N PRO A 126 -14.31 22.22 -0.54
CA PRO A 126 -13.75 22.90 -1.70
C PRO A 126 -14.24 22.30 -3.02
N GLU A 127 -14.52 23.13 -4.00
CA GLU A 127 -15.10 22.76 -5.30
C GLU A 127 -14.39 21.58 -5.96
N LYS A 128 -13.05 21.58 -5.96
CA LYS A 128 -12.27 20.49 -6.56
C LYS A 128 -12.54 19.11 -5.96
N LEU A 129 -12.83 19.05 -4.66
CA LEU A 129 -13.20 17.79 -3.99
C LEU A 129 -14.63 17.38 -4.33
N MET A 130 -15.54 18.34 -4.46
CA MET A 130 -16.91 18.10 -4.88
C MET A 130 -16.97 17.62 -6.35
N ASP A 131 -16.18 18.23 -7.24
CA ASP A 131 -16.02 17.78 -8.63
C ASP A 131 -15.50 16.33 -8.70
N GLN A 132 -14.58 15.99 -7.81
CA GLN A 132 -14.09 14.61 -7.73
C GLN A 132 -15.19 13.64 -7.27
N ASP A 133 -16.01 14.01 -6.30
CA ASP A 133 -17.16 13.20 -5.86
C ASP A 133 -18.17 13.01 -7.01
N VAL A 134 -18.47 14.06 -7.77
CA VAL A 134 -19.33 13.97 -8.97
C VAL A 134 -18.74 13.01 -9.99
N TRP A 135 -17.44 13.13 -10.29
CA TRP A 135 -16.76 12.25 -11.24
C TRP A 135 -16.78 10.79 -10.76
N LEU A 136 -16.55 10.53 -9.48
CA LEU A 136 -16.64 9.18 -8.91
C LEU A 136 -18.05 8.59 -9.02
N ASN A 137 -19.06 9.38 -8.68
CA ASN A 137 -20.45 8.95 -8.81
C ASN A 137 -20.73 8.50 -10.25
N GLN A 138 -20.36 9.33 -11.23
CA GLN A 138 -20.53 9.03 -12.64
C GLN A 138 -19.77 7.78 -13.08
N MET A 139 -18.52 7.62 -12.60
CA MET A 139 -17.68 6.47 -12.91
C MET A 139 -18.31 5.17 -12.40
N PHE A 140 -18.80 5.15 -11.17
CA PHE A 140 -19.40 3.95 -10.60
C PHE A 140 -20.82 3.68 -11.12
N SER A 141 -21.56 4.72 -11.48
CA SER A 141 -22.89 4.57 -12.14
C SER A 141 -22.79 4.11 -13.60
N SER A 142 -21.61 4.19 -14.21
CA SER A 142 -21.39 3.75 -15.62
C SER A 142 -21.23 2.24 -15.78
N SER A 143 -21.51 1.46 -14.76
CA SER A 143 -21.37 -0.02 -14.77
C SER A 143 -19.93 -0.47 -15.11
N PRO A 144 -18.92 -0.10 -14.32
CA PRO A 144 -17.55 -0.44 -14.58
C PRO A 144 -17.32 -1.95 -14.57
N LYS A 145 -16.38 -2.40 -15.42
CA LYS A 145 -15.90 -3.78 -15.42
C LYS A 145 -14.81 -3.95 -14.37
N LEU A 146 -14.94 -4.96 -13.52
CA LEU A 146 -14.02 -5.35 -12.47
C LEU A 146 -13.28 -6.62 -12.84
N GLN A 147 -11.96 -6.56 -12.82
CA GLN A 147 -11.09 -7.72 -12.99
C GLN A 147 -10.18 -7.86 -11.78
N ILE A 148 -9.92 -9.10 -11.36
CA ILE A 148 -9.13 -9.41 -10.19
C ILE A 148 -7.95 -10.32 -10.53
N GLN A 149 -6.83 -10.12 -9.85
CA GLN A 149 -5.63 -10.94 -9.92
C GLN A 149 -5.13 -11.21 -8.50
N PHE A 150 -4.58 -12.39 -8.27
CA PHE A 150 -3.99 -12.77 -6.98
C PHE A 150 -2.48 -12.91 -7.12
N LEU A 151 -1.75 -12.58 -6.08
CA LEU A 151 -0.32 -12.82 -6.03
C LEU A 151 -0.07 -14.33 -6.16
N SER A 152 0.77 -14.70 -7.13
CA SER A 152 1.12 -16.10 -7.34
C SER A 152 1.98 -16.60 -6.17
N PRO A 153 1.76 -17.82 -5.66
CA PRO A 153 2.66 -18.47 -4.71
C PRO A 153 4.09 -18.59 -5.22
N LYS A 154 4.28 -18.53 -6.55
CA LYS A 154 5.60 -18.54 -7.20
C LYS A 154 6.28 -17.18 -7.23
N SER A 155 5.62 -16.11 -6.78
CA SER A 155 6.21 -14.77 -6.73
C SER A 155 7.33 -14.73 -5.69
N LYS A 156 8.52 -14.30 -6.12
CA LYS A 156 9.68 -14.11 -5.24
C LYS A 156 9.67 -12.74 -4.56
N VAL A 157 8.72 -11.89 -4.91
CA VAL A 157 8.62 -10.50 -4.42
C VAL A 157 7.38 -10.37 -3.57
N LYS A 158 7.53 -9.77 -2.39
CA LYS A 158 6.39 -9.37 -1.56
C LYS A 158 5.63 -8.25 -2.28
N ALA A 159 4.34 -8.44 -2.46
CA ALA A 159 3.45 -7.47 -3.08
C ALA A 159 2.04 -7.66 -2.54
N ALA A 160 1.13 -6.74 -2.87
CA ALA A 160 -0.27 -6.87 -2.47
C ALA A 160 -0.84 -8.22 -2.91
N ALA A 161 -1.47 -8.93 -1.98
CA ALA A 161 -2.05 -10.26 -2.23
C ALA A 161 -3.08 -10.26 -3.36
N THR A 162 -3.81 -9.15 -3.50
CA THR A 162 -4.90 -9.00 -4.47
C THR A 162 -4.83 -7.65 -5.16
N VAL A 163 -4.93 -7.66 -6.48
CA VAL A 163 -5.05 -6.46 -7.33
C VAL A 163 -6.40 -6.44 -8.00
N LEU A 164 -7.16 -5.38 -7.80
CA LEU A 164 -8.44 -5.12 -8.45
C LEU A 164 -8.25 -4.04 -9.51
N THR A 165 -8.75 -4.29 -10.71
CA THR A 165 -8.74 -3.33 -11.81
C THR A 165 -10.18 -3.01 -12.20
N LEU A 166 -10.56 -1.74 -12.07
CA LEU A 166 -11.84 -1.21 -12.54
C LEU A 166 -11.62 -0.51 -13.87
N THR A 167 -12.45 -0.83 -14.85
CA THR A 167 -12.44 -0.16 -16.16
C THR A 167 -13.83 0.34 -16.47
N SER A 168 -13.94 1.61 -16.77
CA SER A 168 -15.18 2.24 -17.23
C SER A 168 -14.94 2.97 -18.53
N ASN A 169 -15.87 2.85 -19.45
CA ASN A 169 -15.97 3.65 -20.65
C ASN A 169 -17.07 4.68 -20.42
N LEU A 170 -16.70 5.80 -19.77
CA LEU A 170 -17.65 6.90 -19.56
C LEU A 170 -18.08 7.47 -20.89
N THR A 171 -19.37 7.74 -21.01
CA THR A 171 -19.98 8.27 -22.25
C THR A 171 -19.45 9.65 -22.59
N PRO A 172 -19.52 10.06 -23.87
CA PRO A 172 -19.00 11.37 -24.36
C PRO A 172 -19.58 12.59 -23.62
N ALA A 173 -20.78 12.47 -23.05
CA ALA A 173 -21.41 13.56 -22.26
C ALA A 173 -20.58 14.03 -21.08
N LEU A 174 -19.67 13.21 -20.57
CA LEU A 174 -18.85 13.49 -19.40
C LEU A 174 -17.40 13.87 -19.74
N LYS A 175 -17.07 14.02 -21.01
CA LYS A 175 -15.70 14.34 -21.50
C LYS A 175 -14.60 13.41 -20.94
N ALA A 176 -14.96 12.29 -20.36
CA ALA A 176 -14.04 11.34 -19.79
C ALA A 176 -14.09 10.06 -20.64
N GLY A 177 -13.02 9.77 -21.31
CA GLY A 177 -12.86 8.52 -22.04
C GLY A 177 -12.64 7.33 -21.11
N ARG A 178 -11.96 6.29 -21.59
CA ARG A 178 -11.68 5.09 -20.84
C ARG A 178 -10.93 5.41 -19.55
N THR A 179 -11.58 5.16 -18.41
CA THR A 179 -11.00 5.28 -17.08
C THR A 179 -10.56 3.91 -16.58
N VAL A 180 -9.34 3.82 -16.08
CA VAL A 180 -8.82 2.61 -15.42
C VAL A 180 -8.32 2.99 -14.03
N ILE A 181 -8.83 2.29 -13.01
CA ILE A 181 -8.39 2.40 -11.63
C ILE A 181 -7.79 1.06 -11.22
N LYS A 182 -6.51 1.05 -10.85
CA LYS A 182 -5.88 -0.12 -10.24
C LYS A 182 -5.89 0.09 -8.73
N MET A 183 -6.23 -0.95 -8.01
CA MET A 183 -6.38 -0.93 -6.57
C MET A 183 -5.73 -2.17 -5.96
N ASN A 184 -5.17 -2.01 -4.78
CA ASN A 184 -4.70 -3.13 -3.96
C ASN A 184 -5.61 -3.28 -2.74
N VAL A 185 -5.68 -4.49 -2.20
CA VAL A 185 -6.24 -4.70 -0.87
C VAL A 185 -5.41 -3.89 0.11
N TYR A 186 -6.08 -3.07 0.90
CA TYR A 186 -5.46 -2.24 1.93
C TYR A 186 -5.72 -2.79 3.32
N GLU A 187 -6.95 -3.23 3.56
CA GLU A 187 -7.37 -3.82 4.82
C GLU A 187 -8.27 -5.01 4.54
N THR A 188 -8.00 -6.11 5.19
CA THR A 188 -8.94 -7.20 5.33
C THR A 188 -9.70 -6.95 6.62
N TYR A 189 -10.81 -6.22 6.57
CA TYR A 189 -11.72 -6.22 7.70
C TYR A 189 -12.45 -7.56 7.71
N GLY A 190 -12.02 -8.43 8.60
CA GLY A 190 -12.75 -9.63 8.92
C GLY A 190 -14.09 -9.30 9.57
N TYR A 191 -15.09 -8.94 8.77
CA TYR A 191 -16.48 -9.08 9.12
C TYR A 191 -17.02 -10.27 8.31
N ALA A 192 -17.40 -11.27 9.01
CA ALA A 192 -18.31 -12.36 8.71
C ALA A 192 -17.75 -13.72 8.28
N ASP A 193 -16.53 -13.91 7.75
CA ASP A 193 -16.07 -15.27 7.43
C ASP A 193 -14.63 -15.58 7.82
N THR A 194 -14.00 -14.77 8.67
CA THR A 194 -13.00 -15.36 9.55
C THR A 194 -13.82 -16.07 10.60
N PRO A 195 -13.71 -17.40 10.74
CA PRO A 195 -14.31 -18.09 11.87
C PRO A 195 -13.97 -17.28 13.11
N LEU A 196 -14.94 -17.06 14.00
CA LEU A 196 -14.67 -16.60 15.36
C LEU A 196 -13.48 -17.46 15.77
N GLY A 197 -12.25 -16.88 15.80
CA GLY A 197 -11.00 -17.64 15.79
C GLY A 197 -11.12 -18.82 16.71
N ASP A 198 -10.62 -19.96 16.25
CA ASP A 198 -10.58 -21.18 17.03
C ASP A 198 -9.68 -20.99 18.28
N GLU A 199 -9.62 -21.97 19.14
CA GLU A 199 -8.75 -21.96 20.34
C GLU A 199 -7.27 -21.70 19.98
N ASN A 200 -6.87 -22.04 18.74
CA ASN A 200 -5.54 -21.76 18.22
C ASN A 200 -5.31 -20.26 18.01
N SER A 201 -6.32 -19.50 17.57
CA SER A 201 -6.23 -18.06 17.40
C SER A 201 -6.07 -17.32 18.73
N GLU A 202 -6.71 -17.81 19.80
CA GLU A 202 -6.54 -17.27 21.15
C GLU A 202 -5.09 -17.45 21.64
N ALA A 203 -4.58 -18.68 21.55
CA ALA A 203 -3.20 -18.99 21.91
C ALA A 203 -2.20 -18.17 21.11
N LEU A 204 -2.47 -17.97 19.80
CA LEU A 204 -1.62 -17.20 18.90
C LEU A 204 -1.64 -15.71 19.23
N VAL A 205 -2.81 -15.12 19.52
CA VAL A 205 -2.92 -13.72 19.99
C VAL A 205 -2.11 -13.55 21.27
N LYS A 206 -2.30 -14.44 22.25
CA LYS A 206 -1.58 -14.38 23.53
C LYS A 206 -0.07 -14.43 23.33
N ALA A 207 0.44 -15.40 22.60
CA ALA A 207 1.87 -15.55 22.33
C ALA A 207 2.46 -14.34 21.57
N THR A 208 1.71 -13.82 20.60
CA THR A 208 2.12 -12.64 19.84
C THR A 208 2.15 -11.40 20.74
N CYS A 209 1.13 -11.17 21.55
CA CYS A 209 1.06 -10.07 22.51
C CYS A 209 2.21 -10.09 23.52
N GLU A 210 2.48 -11.25 24.12
CA GLU A 210 3.57 -11.44 25.08
C GLU A 210 4.92 -11.07 24.45
N LYS A 211 5.17 -11.52 23.23
CA LYS A 211 6.39 -11.20 22.49
C LYS A 211 6.50 -9.70 22.18
N LEU A 212 5.44 -9.06 21.69
CA LEU A 212 5.45 -7.63 21.35
C LEU A 212 5.74 -6.74 22.56
N ILE A 213 5.19 -7.08 23.73
CA ILE A 213 5.47 -6.35 24.98
C ILE A 213 6.92 -6.58 25.43
N ALA A 214 7.40 -7.82 25.40
CA ALA A 214 8.77 -8.16 25.81
C ALA A 214 9.82 -7.47 24.93
N ASP A 215 9.58 -7.43 23.63
CA ASP A 215 10.49 -6.82 22.64
C ASP A 215 10.34 -5.29 22.57
N LYS A 216 9.41 -4.68 23.32
CA LYS A 216 9.04 -3.26 23.21
C LYS A 216 8.81 -2.87 21.76
N ALA A 217 8.05 -3.71 21.05
CA ALA A 217 7.82 -3.56 19.62
C ALA A 217 7.18 -2.21 19.29
N SER A 218 7.59 -1.62 18.17
CA SER A 218 6.92 -0.43 17.65
C SER A 218 5.50 -0.74 17.16
N GLU A 219 4.66 0.27 16.98
CA GLU A 219 3.32 0.09 16.41
C GLU A 219 3.38 -0.60 15.04
N SER A 220 4.34 -0.23 14.19
CA SER A 220 4.53 -0.83 12.86
C SER A 220 4.95 -2.31 12.93
N ASP A 221 5.81 -2.67 13.89
CA ASP A 221 6.21 -4.06 14.09
C ASP A 221 5.06 -4.90 14.63
N ALA A 222 4.24 -4.32 15.50
CA ALA A 222 3.05 -4.98 16.04
C ALA A 222 1.99 -5.22 14.94
N GLN A 223 1.75 -4.24 14.09
CA GLN A 223 0.88 -4.40 12.93
C GLN A 223 1.42 -5.48 11.98
N PHE A 224 2.71 -5.44 11.68
CA PHE A 224 3.35 -6.45 10.84
C PHE A 224 3.24 -7.87 11.44
N ALA A 225 3.46 -8.01 12.75
CA ALA A 225 3.32 -9.29 13.44
C ALA A 225 1.88 -9.83 13.38
N ALA A 226 0.88 -8.96 13.52
CA ALA A 226 -0.52 -9.33 13.35
C ALA A 226 -0.81 -9.82 11.92
N GLU A 227 -0.36 -9.10 10.91
CA GLU A 227 -0.52 -9.46 9.49
C GLU A 227 0.13 -10.81 9.15
N GLN A 228 1.33 -11.09 9.68
CA GLN A 228 2.02 -12.37 9.46
C GLN A 228 1.28 -13.55 10.07
N ASN A 229 0.51 -13.33 11.13
CA ASN A 229 -0.23 -14.35 11.86
C ASN A 229 -1.73 -14.37 11.51
N ALA A 230 -2.17 -13.63 10.49
CA ALA A 230 -3.57 -13.47 10.12
C ALA A 230 -4.48 -12.99 11.28
N LEU A 231 -3.90 -12.19 12.20
CA LEU A 231 -4.60 -11.60 13.33
C LEU A 231 -5.11 -10.19 12.97
N ILE A 232 -6.17 -9.76 13.64
CA ILE A 232 -6.72 -8.41 13.52
C ILE A 232 -5.93 -7.50 14.46
N PHE A 233 -5.37 -6.41 13.95
CA PHE A 233 -4.67 -5.41 14.74
C PHE A 233 -5.56 -4.19 15.00
N ARG A 234 -5.68 -3.77 16.26
CA ARG A 234 -6.45 -2.59 16.66
C ARG A 234 -5.70 -1.81 17.75
N VAL A 235 -5.40 -0.55 17.48
CA VAL A 235 -4.93 0.37 18.51
C VAL A 235 -6.14 0.89 19.28
N VAL A 236 -6.14 0.69 20.59
CA VAL A 236 -7.22 1.13 21.49
C VAL A 236 -6.83 2.36 22.30
N SER A 237 -5.52 2.63 22.43
CA SER A 237 -5.02 3.84 23.08
C SER A 237 -3.67 4.22 22.49
N ARG A 238 -3.39 5.52 22.37
CA ARG A 238 -2.08 6.04 21.96
C ARG A 238 -1.73 7.26 22.80
N GLU A 239 -0.52 7.25 23.39
CA GLU A 239 0.02 8.34 24.25
C GLU A 239 -0.95 8.74 25.38
N GLY A 240 -1.72 7.79 25.91
CA GLY A 240 -2.70 8.00 26.98
C GLY A 240 -4.08 8.46 26.51
N GLU A 241 -4.30 8.65 25.22
CA GLU A 241 -5.61 8.94 24.63
C GLU A 241 -6.28 7.64 24.19
N ASP A 242 -7.46 7.34 24.76
CA ASP A 242 -8.25 6.17 24.42
C ASP A 242 -9.11 6.43 23.18
N PHE A 243 -9.17 5.45 22.28
CA PHE A 243 -9.99 5.52 21.09
C PHE A 243 -11.34 4.81 21.29
N PRO A 244 -12.43 5.34 20.69
CA PRO A 244 -13.72 4.66 20.69
C PRO A 244 -13.59 3.29 20.02
N VAL A 245 -14.05 2.25 20.69
CA VAL A 245 -14.02 0.88 20.18
C VAL A 245 -15.40 0.28 20.12
N THR A 246 -15.63 -0.63 19.18
CA THR A 246 -16.85 -1.42 19.11
C THR A 246 -16.88 -2.47 20.22
N LEU A 247 -18.05 -2.81 20.72
CA LEU A 247 -18.25 -3.78 21.80
C LEU A 247 -18.22 -5.25 21.34
N ASP A 248 -17.85 -5.50 20.08
CA ASP A 248 -17.72 -6.85 19.55
C ASP A 248 -16.42 -7.53 20.05
N TYR A 249 -16.54 -8.70 20.62
CA TYR A 249 -15.40 -9.51 21.02
C TYR A 249 -14.93 -10.42 19.87
N ARG A 250 -13.60 -10.47 19.64
CA ARG A 250 -12.99 -11.33 18.61
C ARG A 250 -11.74 -12.01 19.13
N VAL A 251 -11.76 -13.33 19.12
CA VAL A 251 -10.66 -14.15 19.64
C VAL A 251 -9.36 -14.01 18.85
N ASN A 252 -9.43 -13.61 17.58
CA ASN A 252 -8.28 -13.38 16.71
C ASN A 252 -7.87 -11.90 16.60
N ARG A 253 -8.34 -11.03 17.52
CA ARG A 253 -7.98 -9.61 17.52
C ARG A 253 -7.05 -9.24 18.64
N MET A 254 -6.02 -8.50 18.31
CA MET A 254 -5.09 -7.86 19.23
C MET A 254 -5.49 -6.40 19.44
N ASN A 255 -5.84 -6.03 20.65
CA ASN A 255 -6.05 -4.65 21.08
C ASN A 255 -4.76 -4.16 21.74
N VAL A 256 -4.11 -3.15 21.19
CA VAL A 256 -2.84 -2.65 21.69
C VAL A 256 -2.96 -1.21 22.21
N LYS A 257 -2.20 -0.93 23.28
CA LYS A 257 -1.94 0.44 23.73
C LYS A 257 -0.50 0.82 23.40
N ILE A 258 -0.32 1.99 22.86
CA ILE A 258 0.97 2.55 22.45
C ILE A 258 1.33 3.71 23.38
N LEU A 259 2.54 3.66 23.93
CA LEU A 259 3.09 4.74 24.72
C LEU A 259 4.58 4.92 24.38
N GLY A 260 5.00 6.16 24.08
CA GLY A 260 6.37 6.41 23.61
C GLY A 260 6.70 5.69 22.31
N GLY A 261 5.70 5.45 21.45
CA GLY A 261 5.85 4.78 20.16
C GLY A 261 6.00 3.26 20.25
N VAL A 262 5.89 2.65 21.45
CA VAL A 262 6.00 1.19 21.64
C VAL A 262 4.74 0.58 22.24
N VAL A 263 4.54 -0.71 22.04
CA VAL A 263 3.45 -1.48 22.64
C VAL A 263 3.71 -1.66 24.13
N VAL A 264 2.83 -1.12 24.96
CA VAL A 264 2.90 -1.25 26.43
C VAL A 264 1.84 -2.19 26.99
N GLU A 265 0.75 -2.38 26.26
CA GLU A 265 -0.31 -3.32 26.60
C GLU A 265 -0.85 -3.97 25.33
N CYS A 266 -1.14 -5.26 25.38
CA CYS A 266 -1.74 -6.00 24.29
C CYS A 266 -2.70 -7.02 24.87
N THR A 267 -3.96 -6.97 24.47
CA THR A 267 -5.03 -7.83 24.94
C THR A 267 -5.80 -8.42 23.76
N GLN A 268 -6.42 -9.55 23.99
CA GLN A 268 -7.39 -10.12 23.07
C GLN A 268 -8.72 -9.39 23.17
N GLY A 269 -9.47 -9.29 22.04
CA GLY A 269 -10.78 -8.74 22.17
C GLY A 269 -11.51 -8.21 20.96
#